data_e2408ee934ac4e56e9b83a7eb1b7a3ef
#
_entry.id   e2408ee934ac4e56e9b83a7eb1b7a3ef
#
_cell.length_a   1.000
_cell.length_b   1.000
_cell.length_c   1.000
_cell.angle_alpha   90.00
_cell.angle_beta   90.00
_cell.angle_gamma   90.00
#
_symmetry.space_group_name_H-M   'P 1'
#
loop_
_entity.id
_entity.type
_entity.pdbx_description
1 polymer ?
#
loop_
_entity_poly.entity_id
_entity_poly.type
_entity_poly.pdbx_seq_one_letter_code
_entity_poly.pdbx_strand_id
1 'polypeptide(L)' 'MANVLEAVRSGDRYATLVAMRDKIAETIDGTESGRDIAALTKRLAEVMAEIDAIPKEEQLSPLQRARGK' A
#
# COMPACT_ATOMS: atom_id res chain seq x y z
N MET A 1 3.18 -0.04 -13.24
CA MET A 1 2.86 -0.01 -11.81
C MET A 1 1.86 -1.11 -11.48
N ALA A 2 2.15 -1.90 -10.45
CA ALA A 2 1.26 -2.99 -10.08
C ALA A 2 -0.05 -2.44 -9.49
N ASN A 3 -1.18 -2.97 -9.92
CA ASN A 3 -2.46 -2.63 -9.34
C ASN A 3 -2.74 -3.56 -8.15
N VAL A 4 -3.82 -3.28 -7.43
CA VAL A 4 -4.15 -4.05 -6.22
C VAL A 4 -4.34 -5.54 -6.54
N LEU A 5 -5.01 -5.84 -7.63
CA LEU A 5 -5.24 -7.24 -8.01
C LEU A 5 -3.93 -7.98 -8.25
N GLU A 6 -3.02 -7.38 -8.99
CA GLU A 6 -1.72 -7.98 -9.25
C GLU A 6 -0.93 -8.18 -7.97
N ALA A 7 -0.96 -7.18 -7.08
CA ALA A 7 -0.26 -7.26 -5.81
C ALA A 7 -0.80 -8.39 -4.94
N VAL A 8 -2.13 -8.53 -4.88
CA VAL A 8 -2.75 -9.61 -4.11
C VAL A 8 -2.37 -10.98 -4.67
N ARG A 9 -2.36 -11.10 -5.99
CA ARG A 9 -2.01 -12.36 -6.65
C ARG A 9 -0.55 -12.75 -6.42
N SER A 10 0.31 -11.74 -6.24
CA SER A 10 1.73 -12.01 -5.99
C SER A 10 1.99 -12.61 -4.62
N GLY A 11 1.05 -12.46 -3.69
CA GLY A 11 1.21 -12.93 -2.32
C GLY A 11 2.15 -12.10 -1.48
N ASP A 12 2.61 -10.97 -1.99
CA ASP A 12 3.51 -10.07 -1.28
C ASP A 12 2.69 -9.06 -0.48
N ARG A 13 2.73 -9.20 0.85
CA ARG A 13 1.97 -8.32 1.73
C ARG A 13 2.36 -6.85 1.60
N TYR A 14 3.66 -6.58 1.52
CA TYR A 14 4.14 -5.22 1.38
C TYR A 14 3.65 -4.60 0.08
N ALA A 15 3.80 -5.32 -1.03
CA ALA A 15 3.35 -4.84 -2.33
C ALA A 15 1.84 -4.59 -2.34
N THR A 16 1.07 -5.47 -1.69
CA THR A 16 -0.37 -5.33 -1.60
C THR A 16 -0.74 -4.06 -0.83
N LEU A 17 -0.11 -3.83 0.32
CA LEU A 17 -0.38 -2.64 1.12
C LEU A 17 0.01 -1.36 0.39
N VAL A 18 1.14 -1.37 -0.32
CA VAL A 18 1.58 -0.21 -1.10
C VAL A 18 0.58 0.10 -2.21
N ALA A 19 0.11 -0.93 -2.92
CA ALA A 19 -0.88 -0.75 -3.98
C ALA A 19 -2.20 -0.21 -3.41
N MET A 20 -2.62 -0.69 -2.25
CA MET A 20 -3.81 -0.19 -1.58
C MET A 20 -3.64 1.26 -1.17
N ARG A 21 -2.49 1.61 -0.59
CA ARG A 21 -2.18 2.98 -0.21
C ARG A 21 -2.31 3.91 -1.42
N ASP A 22 -1.69 3.54 -2.52
CA ASP A 22 -1.69 4.37 -3.72
C ASP A 22 -3.10 4.52 -4.28
N LYS A 23 -3.88 3.44 -4.29
CA LYS A 23 -5.26 3.49 -4.79
C LYS A 23 -6.15 4.38 -3.93
N ILE A 24 -6.00 4.27 -2.62
CA ILE A 24 -6.77 5.11 -1.69
C ILE A 24 -6.40 6.58 -1.89
N ALA A 25 -5.11 6.89 -2.02
CA ALA A 25 -4.67 8.25 -2.24
C ALA A 25 -5.24 8.83 -3.54
N GLU A 26 -5.22 8.05 -4.62
CA GLU A 26 -5.81 8.47 -5.89
C GLU A 26 -7.31 8.75 -5.74
N THR A 27 -8.00 7.89 -5.00
CA THR A 27 -9.43 8.02 -4.80
C THR A 27 -9.75 9.29 -4.00
N ILE A 28 -8.94 9.59 -2.99
CA ILE A 28 -9.10 10.82 -2.21
C ILE A 28 -8.98 12.04 -3.13
N ASP A 29 -7.98 12.05 -3.98
CA ASP A 29 -7.75 13.18 -4.89
C ASP A 29 -8.92 13.39 -5.86
N GLY A 30 -9.61 12.32 -6.23
CA GLY A 30 -10.73 12.40 -7.16
C GLY A 30 -12.09 12.54 -6.50
N THR A 31 -12.16 12.61 -5.17
CA THR A 31 -13.41 12.60 -4.44
C THR A 31 -13.77 14.01 -3.97
N GLU A 32 -15.01 14.40 -4.18
CA GLU A 32 -15.53 15.70 -3.73
C GLU A 32 -16.33 15.62 -2.43
N SER A 33 -16.72 14.41 -2.03
CA SER A 33 -17.51 14.21 -0.81
C SER A 33 -16.63 14.27 0.44
N GLY A 34 -16.92 15.23 1.33
CA GLY A 34 -16.18 15.36 2.59
C GLY A 34 -16.27 14.12 3.46
N ARG A 35 -17.44 13.46 3.46
CA ARG A 35 -17.63 12.23 4.23
C ARG A 35 -16.72 11.12 3.71
N ASP A 36 -16.65 10.96 2.39
CA ASP A 36 -15.83 9.92 1.80
C ASP A 36 -14.36 10.21 1.99
N ILE A 37 -13.97 11.48 1.90
CA ILE A 37 -12.57 11.88 2.14
C ILE A 37 -12.17 11.52 3.57
N ALA A 38 -13.02 11.78 4.55
CA ALA A 38 -12.72 11.46 5.95
C ALA A 38 -12.54 9.97 6.15
N ALA A 39 -13.45 9.16 5.59
CA ALA A 39 -13.37 7.71 5.71
C ALA A 39 -12.12 7.15 5.01
N LEU A 40 -11.83 7.64 3.81
CA LEU A 40 -10.67 7.20 3.04
C LEU A 40 -9.36 7.62 3.71
N THR A 41 -9.32 8.82 4.28
CA THR A 41 -8.13 9.31 4.98
C THR A 41 -7.83 8.44 6.21
N LYS A 42 -8.87 8.05 6.94
CA LYS A 42 -8.70 7.17 8.08
C LYS A 42 -8.15 5.82 7.62
N ARG A 43 -8.70 5.28 6.55
CA ARG A 43 -8.25 4.00 6.00
C ARG A 43 -6.81 4.10 5.50
N LEU A 44 -6.47 5.21 4.86
CA LEU A 44 -5.11 5.44 4.38
C LEU A 44 -4.12 5.43 5.55
N ALA A 45 -4.46 6.09 6.65
CA ALA A 45 -3.61 6.12 7.83
C ALA A 45 -3.41 4.72 8.39
N GLU A 46 -4.46 3.90 8.41
CA GLU A 46 -4.37 2.52 8.87
C GLU A 46 -3.43 1.70 7.99
N VAL A 47 -3.55 1.83 6.68
CA VAL A 47 -2.69 1.11 5.74
C VAL A 47 -1.25 1.55 5.89
N MET A 48 -1.01 2.84 6.03
CA MET A 48 0.35 3.36 6.22
C MET A 48 0.98 2.83 7.51
N ALA A 49 0.18 2.73 8.58
CA ALA A 49 0.68 2.19 9.85
C ALA A 49 1.05 0.71 9.69
N GLU A 50 0.27 -0.04 8.92
CA GLU A 50 0.57 -1.44 8.65
C GLU A 50 1.86 -1.59 7.83
N ILE A 51 2.07 -0.70 6.85
CA ILE A 51 3.30 -0.70 6.07
C ILE A 51 4.50 -0.43 6.98
N ASP A 52 4.39 0.53 7.87
CA ASP A 52 5.47 0.89 8.79
C ASP A 52 5.80 -0.26 9.75
N ALA A 53 4.82 -1.11 10.03
CA ALA A 53 5.02 -2.26 10.91
C ALA A 53 5.74 -3.42 10.23
N ILE A 54 5.85 -3.40 8.92
CA ILE A 54 6.55 -4.46 8.18
C ILE A 54 8.05 -4.23 8.30
N PRO A 55 8.82 -5.26 8.70
CA PRO A 55 10.28 -5.13 8.77
C PRO A 55 10.86 -4.69 7.43
N LYS A 56 11.90 -3.89 7.47
CA LYS A 56 12.52 -3.38 6.26
C LYS A 56 12.93 -4.48 5.29
N GLU A 57 13.36 -5.61 5.81
CA GLU A 57 13.76 -6.74 4.97
C GLU A 57 12.62 -7.24 4.11
N GLU A 58 11.38 -7.21 4.64
CA GLU A 58 10.21 -7.65 3.90
C GLU A 58 9.70 -6.60 2.92
N GLN A 59 10.17 -5.36 3.05
CA GLN A 59 9.80 -4.29 2.14
C GLN A 59 10.62 -4.30 0.86
N LEU A 60 11.72 -5.04 0.86
CA LEU A 60 12.58 -5.14 -0.32
C LEU A 60 12.00 -6.15 -1.31
N SER A 61 12.24 -5.92 -2.61
CA SER A 61 11.90 -6.91 -3.61
C SER A 61 12.78 -8.14 -3.42
N PRO A 62 12.37 -9.31 -3.94
CA PRO A 62 13.21 -10.51 -3.82
C PRO A 62 14.61 -10.29 -4.36
N LEU A 63 14.76 -9.54 -5.46
CA LEU A 63 16.05 -9.25 -6.04
C LEU A 63 16.89 -8.38 -5.09
N GLN A 64 16.30 -7.36 -4.50
CA GLN A 64 16.99 -6.50 -3.57
C GLN A 64 17.41 -7.25 -2.31
N ARG A 65 16.56 -8.15 -1.82
CA ARG A 65 16.91 -8.97 -0.67
C ARG A 65 18.10 -9.88 -0.95
N ALA A 66 18.12 -10.47 -2.14
CA ALA A 66 19.22 -11.34 -2.54
C ALA A 66 20.53 -10.56 -2.65
N ARG A 67 20.46 -9.33 -3.15
CA ARG A 67 21.65 -8.48 -3.32
C ARG A 67 22.14 -7.90 -2.00
N GLY A 68 21.27 -7.80 -1.02
CA GLY A 68 21.62 -7.26 0.29
C GLY A 68 22.44 -8.21 1.15
N LYS A 69 22.67 -9.40 0.66
CA LYS A 69 23.49 -10.40 1.37
C LYS A 69 24.98 -10.25 1.04
#